data_6cbf774cf2795223473d636fb3358be7
#
_entry.id   6cbf774cf2795223473d636fb3358be7
#
_cell.length_a   1.000
_cell.length_b   1.000
_cell.length_c   1.000
_cell.angle_alpha   90.00
_cell.angle_beta   90.00
_cell.angle_gamma   90.00
#
_symmetry.space_group_name_H-M   'P 1'
#
loop_
_entity.id
_entity.type
_entity.pdbx_description
1 polymer ?
#
loop_
_entity_poly.entity_id
_entity_poly.type
_entity_poly.pdbx_seq_one_letter_code
_entity_poly.pdbx_strand_id
1 'polypeptide(L)' 'MAQRTDQSAIPDALKNFDSSPDSANVRLPVVQSLFACSAATVWRMVKRGTLPAPRKLSNRVTAWNVGELRKALTK' A
#
# COMPACT_ATOMS: atom_id res chain seq x y z
N MET A 1 13.06 -17.61 -15.78
CA MET A 1 12.84 -17.90 -14.68
C MET A 1 12.68 -16.80 -13.78
N ALA A 2 13.50 -16.02 -13.57
CA ALA A 2 13.40 -14.99 -12.61
C ALA A 2 12.32 -14.01 -12.89
N GLN A 3 12.02 -13.76 -14.10
CA GLN A 3 11.05 -12.79 -14.39
C GLN A 3 9.74 -13.15 -13.90
N ARG A 4 9.41 -14.41 -13.97
CA ARG A 4 8.16 -14.80 -13.54
C ARG A 4 8.02 -14.56 -12.13
N THR A 5 9.07 -14.72 -11.41
CA THR A 5 9.07 -14.50 -10.00
C THR A 5 8.73 -13.06 -9.71
N ASP A 6 9.26 -12.15 -10.49
CA ASP A 6 8.98 -10.75 -10.27
C ASP A 6 7.51 -10.46 -10.45
N GLN A 7 6.90 -11.06 -11.45
CA GLN A 7 5.50 -10.84 -11.66
C GLN A 7 4.67 -11.40 -10.54
N SER A 8 5.07 -12.53 -10.02
CA SER A 8 4.36 -13.14 -8.91
C SER A 8 4.43 -12.27 -7.68
N ALA A 9 5.48 -11.49 -7.56
CA ALA A 9 5.65 -10.66 -6.39
C ALA A 9 4.79 -9.41 -6.42
N ILE A 10 4.18 -9.10 -7.54
CA ILE A 10 3.33 -7.90 -7.65
C ILE A 10 1.90 -8.27 -7.28
N PRO A 11 1.37 -7.70 -6.19
CA PRO A 11 0.00 -8.01 -5.80
C PRO A 11 -1.00 -7.53 -6.84
N ASP A 12 -2.09 -8.27 -6.99
CA ASP A 12 -3.15 -7.87 -7.90
C ASP A 12 -3.71 -6.51 -7.53
N ALA A 13 -3.80 -6.24 -6.24
CA ALA A 13 -4.30 -4.94 -5.79
C ALA A 13 -3.43 -3.80 -6.28
N LEU A 14 -2.12 -4.02 -6.42
CA LEU A 14 -1.24 -3.00 -6.94
C LEU A 14 -1.50 -2.77 -8.42
N LYS A 15 -1.68 -3.84 -9.18
CA LYS A 15 -1.94 -3.72 -10.60
C LYS A 15 -3.23 -2.98 -10.86
N ASN A 16 -4.21 -3.11 -9.97
CA ASN A 16 -5.51 -2.50 -10.14
C ASN A 16 -5.70 -1.24 -9.31
N PHE A 17 -4.63 -0.73 -8.75
CA PHE A 17 -4.73 0.40 -7.83
C PHE A 17 -5.40 1.61 -8.48
N ASP A 18 -5.02 1.93 -9.71
CA ASP A 18 -5.54 3.11 -10.38
C ASP A 18 -7.04 3.01 -10.63
N SER A 19 -7.57 1.82 -10.78
CA SER A 19 -8.99 1.63 -11.01
C SER A 19 -9.76 1.33 -9.74
N SER A 20 -9.09 1.23 -8.61
CA SER A 20 -9.76 0.94 -7.34
C SER A 20 -10.52 2.15 -6.83
N PRO A 21 -11.69 1.94 -6.24
CA PRO A 21 -12.43 3.08 -5.67
C PRO A 21 -11.72 3.60 -4.42
N ASP A 22 -11.97 4.86 -4.08
CA ASP A 22 -11.35 5.47 -2.90
C ASP A 22 -11.72 4.75 -1.62
N SER A 23 -12.84 4.06 -1.61
CA SER A 23 -13.28 3.35 -0.41
C SER A 23 -12.59 2.00 -0.23
N ALA A 24 -11.84 1.55 -1.22
CA ALA A 24 -11.13 0.27 -1.12
C ALA A 24 -9.95 0.38 -0.17
N ASN A 25 -9.49 -0.77 0.31
CA ASN A 25 -8.35 -0.82 1.22
C ASN A 25 -7.28 -1.74 0.65
N VAL A 26 -6.03 -1.44 0.92
CA VAL A 26 -4.91 -2.27 0.48
C VAL A 26 -3.99 -2.55 1.66
N ARG A 27 -3.25 -3.65 1.57
CA ARG A 27 -2.40 -4.08 2.65
C ARG A 27 -0.97 -3.60 2.44
N LEU A 28 -0.12 -3.84 3.45
CA LEU A 28 1.26 -3.36 3.45
C LEU A 28 2.06 -3.66 2.19
N PRO A 29 2.02 -4.87 1.62
CA PRO A 29 2.82 -5.11 0.42
C PRO A 29 2.50 -4.16 -0.72
N VAL A 30 1.24 -3.76 -0.86
CA VAL A 30 0.85 -2.81 -1.90
C VAL A 30 1.44 -1.45 -1.60
N VAL A 31 1.37 -1.02 -0.34
CA VAL A 31 1.91 0.28 0.07
C VAL A 31 3.42 0.32 -0.17
N GLN A 32 4.12 -0.76 0.18
CA GLN A 32 5.55 -0.85 -0.06
C GLN A 32 5.88 -0.68 -1.54
N SER A 33 5.10 -1.31 -2.40
CA SER A 33 5.33 -1.22 -3.84
C SER A 33 5.01 0.16 -4.39
N LEU A 34 3.93 0.76 -3.90
CA LEU A 34 3.54 2.10 -4.36
C LEU A 34 4.61 3.15 -4.03
N PHE A 35 5.26 3.00 -2.89
CA PHE A 35 6.26 3.95 -2.45
C PHE A 35 7.69 3.44 -2.65
N ALA A 36 7.82 2.26 -3.23
CA ALA A 36 9.13 1.65 -3.54
C ALA A 36 10.07 1.63 -2.34
N CYS A 37 9.55 1.18 -1.20
CA CYS A 37 10.35 1.17 0.02
C CYS A 37 10.06 -0.07 0.87
N SER A 38 10.84 -0.24 1.92
CA SER A 38 10.68 -1.38 2.83
C SER A 38 9.56 -1.12 3.82
N ALA A 39 9.13 -2.18 4.50
CA ALA A 39 8.11 -2.07 5.52
C ALA A 39 8.55 -1.09 6.63
N ALA A 40 9.80 -1.17 7.04
CA ALA A 40 10.30 -0.27 8.08
C ALA A 40 10.16 1.18 7.66
N THR A 41 10.44 1.48 6.40
CA THR A 41 10.31 2.83 5.87
C THR A 41 8.84 3.26 5.85
N VAL A 42 7.93 2.35 5.48
CA VAL A 42 6.50 2.66 5.49
C VAL A 42 6.07 3.09 6.89
N TRP A 43 6.46 2.31 7.91
CA TRP A 43 6.06 2.65 9.28
C TRP A 43 6.67 3.95 9.75
N ARG A 44 7.88 4.25 9.30
CA ARG A 44 8.53 5.50 9.64
C ARG A 44 7.78 6.67 9.02
N MET A 45 7.33 6.51 7.76
CA MET A 45 6.57 7.55 7.08
C MET A 45 5.21 7.78 7.74
N VAL A 46 4.58 6.72 8.23
CA VAL A 46 3.33 6.85 8.96
C VAL A 46 3.57 7.66 10.24
N LYS A 47 4.67 7.36 10.93
CA LYS A 47 5.00 8.04 12.16
C LYS A 47 5.27 9.52 11.94
N ARG A 48 5.87 9.87 10.82
CA ARG A 48 6.16 11.26 10.50
C ARG A 48 4.96 12.02 9.98
N GLY A 49 3.89 11.32 9.64
CA GLY A 49 2.71 11.94 9.06
C GLY A 49 2.77 12.09 7.55
N THR A 50 3.79 11.51 6.91
CA THR A 50 3.91 11.55 5.45
C THR A 50 2.91 10.61 4.80
N LEU A 51 2.60 9.50 5.46
CA LEU A 51 1.61 8.55 4.99
C LEU A 51 0.43 8.53 5.96
N PRO A 52 -0.77 8.25 5.48
CA PRO A 52 -1.91 8.12 6.39
C PRO A 52 -1.73 6.91 7.27
N ALA A 53 -2.30 6.96 8.46
CA ALA A 53 -2.25 5.85 9.38
C ALA A 53 -3.14 4.73 8.87
N PRO A 54 -2.72 3.47 9.00
CA PRO A 54 -3.56 2.36 8.56
C PRO A 54 -4.73 2.15 9.50
N ARG A 55 -5.73 1.44 9.01
CA ARG A 55 -6.88 1.06 9.80
C ARG A 55 -6.82 -0.42 10.10
N LYS A 56 -7.24 -0.79 11.28
CA LYS A 56 -7.26 -2.18 11.66
C LYS A 56 -8.62 -2.75 11.32
N LEU A 57 -8.69 -3.59 10.30
CA LEU A 57 -9.96 -4.16 9.87
C LEU A 57 -10.37 -5.35 10.71
N SER A 58 -9.40 -6.04 11.30
CA SER A 58 -9.67 -7.13 12.21
C SER A 58 -8.43 -7.32 13.06
N ASN A 59 -8.43 -8.33 13.93
CA ASN A 59 -7.32 -8.54 14.83
C ASN A 59 -5.97 -8.65 14.14
N ARG A 60 -5.94 -9.17 12.94
CA ARG A 60 -4.68 -9.38 12.23
C ARG A 60 -4.60 -8.67 10.89
N VAL A 61 -5.61 -7.91 10.53
CA VAL A 61 -5.62 -7.27 9.23
C VAL A 61 -5.53 -5.77 9.40
N THR A 62 -4.42 -5.22 8.90
CA THR A 62 -4.20 -3.78 8.90
C THR A 62 -4.14 -3.35 7.44
N ALA A 63 -4.84 -2.30 7.09
CA ALA A 63 -4.91 -1.86 5.71
C ALA A 63 -4.99 -0.34 5.60
N TRP A 64 -4.62 0.18 4.44
CA TRP A 64 -4.66 1.61 4.17
C TRP A 64 -5.78 1.89 3.20
N ASN A 65 -6.45 3.00 3.38
CA ASN A 65 -7.52 3.43 2.49
C ASN A 65 -6.93 3.98 1.19
N VAL A 66 -7.46 3.51 0.05
CA VAL A 66 -6.94 3.90 -1.26
C VAL A 66 -7.03 5.40 -1.49
N GLY A 67 -8.14 6.01 -1.11
CA GLY A 67 -8.32 7.45 -1.28
C GLY A 67 -7.27 8.25 -0.54
N GLU A 68 -6.95 7.84 0.69
CA GLU A 68 -5.93 8.52 1.48
C GLU A 68 -4.54 8.32 0.88
N LEU A 69 -4.28 7.12 0.35
CA LEU A 69 -2.99 6.87 -0.30
C LEU A 69 -2.84 7.71 -1.56
N ARG A 70 -3.91 7.89 -2.32
CA ARG A 70 -3.85 8.71 -3.51
C ARG A 70 -3.51 10.15 -3.17
N LYS A 71 -4.05 10.67 -2.08
CA LYS A 71 -3.71 12.01 -1.64
C LYS A 71 -2.23 12.11 -1.28
N ALA A 72 -1.70 11.09 -0.63
CA ALA A 72 -0.30 11.08 -0.27
C ALA A 72 0.61 11.00 -1.51
N LEU A 73 0.18 10.24 -2.51
CA LEU A 73 0.98 10.09 -3.73
C LEU A 73 1.01 11.37 -4.57
N THR A 74 -0.03 12.18 -4.49
CA THR A 74 -0.11 13.38 -5.31
C THR A 74 0.43 14.63 -4.64
N LYS A 75 0.93 14.52 -3.45
CA LYS A 75 1.48 15.68 -2.76
C LYS A 75 2.80 16.15 -3.30
#